data_66ca52bf9c02df935ad311fe7de81fb6
#
_entry.id   66ca52bf9c02df935ad311fe7de81fb6
#
_cell.length_a   1.000
_cell.length_b   1.000
_cell.length_c   1.000
_cell.angle_alpha   90.00
_cell.angle_beta   90.00
_cell.angle_gamma   90.00
#
_symmetry.space_group_name_H-M   'P 1'
#
loop_
_entity.id
_entity.type
_entity.pdbx_description
1 polymer ?
#
loop_
_entity_poly.entity_id
_entity_poly.type
_entity_poly.pdbx_seq_one_letter_code
_entity_poly.pdbx_strand_id
1 'polypeptide(L)'
;MALRTPLVVVLAGPNGAGKSTSAARLLREALTVDEFVNADTIASGLSAYRPEAAAVAAGRVMLERLHVLARERRDFAFETTLAGRGHARWLRELRASGYRVHLLFVALPDPELAVARVPNESAREAITFRRTSCGGASPPA
;
A
#
# COMPACT_ATOMS: atom_id res chain seq x y z
N MET A 1 30.79 -7.81 -4.23
CA MET A 1 29.74 -7.34 -3.31
C MET A 1 28.38 -7.76 -3.85
N ALA A 2 27.63 -8.54 -3.09
CA ALA A 2 26.26 -8.85 -3.47
C ALA A 2 25.42 -7.55 -3.38
N LEU A 3 24.79 -7.15 -4.47
CA LEU A 3 23.88 -6.02 -4.48
C LEU A 3 22.69 -6.37 -3.58
N ARG A 4 22.43 -5.53 -2.59
CA ARG A 4 21.27 -5.69 -1.70
C ARG A 4 19.99 -5.70 -2.53
N THR A 5 19.15 -6.68 -2.31
CA THR A 5 17.83 -6.76 -2.94
C THR A 5 16.93 -5.66 -2.37
N PRO A 6 16.47 -4.71 -3.18
CA PRO A 6 15.62 -3.64 -2.67
C PRO A 6 14.23 -4.16 -2.33
N LEU A 7 13.56 -3.45 -1.43
CA LEU A 7 12.25 -3.81 -0.88
C LEU A 7 11.22 -2.74 -1.23
N VAL A 8 10.08 -3.15 -1.74
CA VAL A 8 8.87 -2.33 -1.79
C VAL A 8 7.79 -2.90 -0.89
N VAL A 9 7.22 -2.05 -0.06
CA VAL A 9 6.13 -2.41 0.84
C VAL A 9 4.86 -1.68 0.42
N VAL A 10 3.82 -2.43 0.15
CA VAL A 10 2.51 -1.87 -0.20
C VAL A 10 1.59 -1.99 1.00
N LEU A 11 1.18 -0.85 1.54
CA LEU A 11 0.14 -0.79 2.56
C LEU A 11 -1.22 -0.69 1.85
N ALA A 12 -1.98 -1.73 1.91
CA ALA A 12 -3.27 -1.81 1.24
C ALA A 12 -4.41 -1.93 2.25
N GLY A 13 -5.56 -1.49 1.83
CA GLY A 13 -6.78 -1.60 2.64
C GLY A 13 -7.75 -0.45 2.37
N PRO A 14 -8.99 -0.57 2.83
CA PRO A 14 -9.99 0.48 2.66
C PRO A 14 -9.63 1.74 3.44
N ASN A 15 -10.16 2.89 2.99
CA ASN A 15 -10.07 4.13 3.73
C ASN A 15 -10.68 3.97 5.14
N GLY A 16 -10.03 4.54 6.14
CA GLY A 16 -10.47 4.43 7.52
C GLY A 16 -10.09 3.11 8.21
N ALA A 17 -9.27 2.25 7.58
CA ALA A 17 -8.79 1.02 8.21
C ALA A 17 -7.57 1.21 9.13
N GLY A 18 -7.03 2.44 9.24
CA GLY A 18 -5.87 2.75 10.07
C GLY A 18 -4.52 2.49 9.39
N LYS A 19 -4.46 2.51 8.06
CA LYS A 19 -3.22 2.30 7.29
C LYS A 19 -2.10 3.23 7.72
N SER A 20 -2.36 4.54 7.75
CA SER A 20 -1.36 5.55 8.11
C SER A 20 -0.86 5.41 9.55
N THR A 21 -1.72 5.02 10.47
CA THR A 21 -1.36 4.80 11.88
C THR A 21 -0.44 3.59 12.03
N SER A 22 -0.74 2.52 11.32
CA SER A 22 0.06 1.29 11.34
C SER A 22 1.39 1.43 10.60
N ALA A 23 1.42 2.27 9.58
CA ALA A 23 2.55 2.43 8.68
C ALA A 23 3.81 2.89 9.40
N ALA A 24 3.73 3.98 10.15
CA ALA A 24 4.91 4.60 10.77
C ALA A 24 5.66 3.61 11.67
N ARG A 25 4.93 2.88 12.49
CA ARG A 25 5.52 1.91 13.39
C ARG A 25 6.10 0.71 12.65
N LEU A 26 5.30 0.10 11.79
CA LEU A 26 5.69 -1.13 11.10
C LEU A 26 6.87 -0.91 10.15
N LEU A 27 6.85 0.18 9.38
CA LEU A 27 7.88 0.47 8.40
C LEU A 27 9.23 0.79 9.04
N ARG A 28 9.22 1.62 10.08
CA ARG A 28 10.46 2.05 10.75
C ARG A 28 11.02 0.98 11.68
N GLU A 29 10.18 0.40 12.52
CA GLU A 29 10.63 -0.52 13.57
C GLU A 29 10.87 -1.94 13.05
N ALA A 30 9.99 -2.46 12.20
CA ALA A 30 10.05 -3.85 11.75
C ALA A 30 10.76 -4.03 10.40
N LEU A 31 10.59 -3.11 9.46
CA LEU A 31 11.07 -3.26 8.08
C LEU A 31 12.21 -2.32 7.72
N THR A 32 12.54 -1.36 8.58
CA THR A 32 13.59 -0.35 8.33
C THR A 32 13.44 0.39 6.99
N VAL A 33 12.21 0.73 6.64
CA VAL A 33 11.88 1.49 5.42
C VAL A 33 11.58 2.94 5.80
N ASP A 34 12.39 3.87 5.33
CA ASP A 34 12.31 5.30 5.65
C ASP A 34 11.51 6.11 4.63
N GLU A 35 11.42 5.62 3.39
CA GLU A 35 10.68 6.29 2.33
C GLU A 35 9.24 5.78 2.28
N PHE A 36 8.31 6.61 2.72
CA PHE A 36 6.88 6.30 2.68
C PHE A 36 6.13 7.35 1.87
N VAL A 37 5.49 6.93 0.80
CA VAL A 37 4.76 7.81 -0.13
C VAL A 37 3.26 7.62 0.06
N ASN A 38 2.58 8.71 0.37
CA ASN A 38 1.14 8.74 0.64
C ASN A 38 0.48 9.88 -0.14
N ALA A 39 -0.48 9.55 -0.99
CA ALA A 39 -1.18 10.52 -1.83
C ALA A 39 -1.95 11.57 -1.02
N ASP A 40 -2.53 11.19 0.11
CA ASP A 40 -3.28 12.13 0.96
C ASP A 40 -2.36 13.18 1.60
N THR A 41 -1.17 12.76 2.01
CA THR A 41 -0.14 13.68 2.51
C THR A 41 0.32 14.64 1.42
N ILE A 42 0.52 14.15 0.21
CA ILE A 42 0.87 14.98 -0.95
C ILE A 42 -0.26 15.99 -1.24
N ALA A 43 -1.49 15.53 -1.27
CA ALA A 43 -2.66 16.40 -1.50
C ALA A 43 -2.77 17.52 -0.46
N SER A 44 -2.53 17.19 0.81
CA SER A 44 -2.50 18.18 1.89
C SER A 44 -1.38 19.20 1.71
N GLY A 45 -0.24 18.80 1.18
CA GLY A 45 0.86 19.72 0.84
C GLY A 45 0.58 20.59 -0.37
N LEU A 46 -0.21 20.13 -1.33
CA LEU A 46 -0.60 20.89 -2.53
C LEU A 46 -1.76 21.87 -2.25
N SER A 47 -2.65 21.50 -1.35
CA SER A 47 -3.81 22.34 -0.97
C SER A 47 -4.17 22.12 0.49
N ALA A 48 -3.69 23.01 1.35
CA ALA A 48 -3.87 22.88 2.81
C ALA A 48 -5.34 22.95 3.25
N TYR A 49 -6.16 23.72 2.55
CA TYR A 49 -7.58 23.93 2.90
C TYR A 49 -8.54 23.00 2.16
N ARG A 50 -8.13 22.51 1.00
CA ARG A 50 -8.97 21.68 0.13
C ARG A 50 -8.16 20.54 -0.50
N PRO A 51 -7.64 19.61 0.32
CA PRO A 51 -6.80 18.53 -0.20
C PRO A 51 -7.53 17.63 -1.21
N GLU A 52 -8.84 17.48 -1.09
CA GLU A 52 -9.65 16.71 -2.04
C GLU A 52 -9.63 17.31 -3.46
N ALA A 53 -9.47 18.63 -3.60
CA ALA A 53 -9.34 19.29 -4.89
C ALA A 53 -7.99 18.98 -5.57
N ALA A 54 -6.98 18.63 -4.80
CA ALA A 54 -5.64 18.27 -5.27
C ALA A 54 -5.41 16.76 -5.49
N ALA A 55 -6.43 15.92 -5.31
CA ALA A 55 -6.29 14.46 -5.33
C ALA A 55 -5.69 13.93 -6.63
N VAL A 56 -6.10 14.44 -7.79
CA VAL A 56 -5.57 14.01 -9.09
C VAL A 56 -4.11 14.41 -9.26
N ALA A 57 -3.76 15.65 -8.91
CA ALA A 57 -2.39 16.13 -8.95
C ALA A 57 -1.50 15.37 -7.97
N ALA A 58 -1.99 15.09 -6.77
CA ALA A 58 -1.29 14.28 -5.77
C ALA A 58 -1.02 12.86 -6.26
N GLY A 59 -1.97 12.24 -6.94
CA GLY A 59 -1.79 10.92 -7.55
C GLY A 59 -0.67 10.89 -8.60
N ARG A 60 -0.56 11.93 -9.42
CA ARG A 60 0.52 12.07 -10.41
C ARG A 60 1.89 12.24 -9.73
N VAL A 61 1.97 13.13 -8.75
CA VAL A 61 3.20 13.36 -7.96
C VAL A 61 3.64 12.07 -7.27
N MET A 62 2.70 11.34 -6.68
CA MET A 62 2.97 10.04 -6.07
C MET A 62 3.58 9.06 -7.06
N LEU A 63 2.98 8.87 -8.23
CA LEU A 63 3.48 7.96 -9.26
C LEU A 63 4.89 8.35 -9.72
N GLU A 64 5.14 9.63 -9.96
CA GLU A 64 6.49 10.12 -10.32
C GLU A 64 7.50 9.80 -9.24
N ARG A 65 7.17 10.06 -7.97
CA ARG A 65 8.05 9.74 -6.85
C ARG A 65 8.34 8.25 -6.73
N LEU A 66 7.34 7.41 -6.86
CA LEU A 66 7.50 5.95 -6.82
C LEU A 66 8.43 5.45 -7.93
N HIS A 67 8.28 5.98 -9.15
CA HIS A 67 9.15 5.63 -10.25
C HIS A 67 10.60 6.08 -10.06
N VAL A 68 10.82 7.25 -9.46
CA VAL A 68 12.17 7.74 -9.11
C VAL A 68 12.82 6.78 -8.11
N LEU A 69 12.12 6.46 -7.03
CA LEU A 69 12.63 5.55 -5.99
C LEU A 69 12.97 4.16 -6.57
N ALA A 70 12.13 3.66 -7.47
CA ALA A 70 12.35 2.38 -8.14
C ALA A 70 13.59 2.40 -9.05
N ARG A 71 13.80 3.46 -9.81
CA ARG A 71 15.01 3.63 -10.65
C ARG A 71 16.28 3.72 -9.81
N GLU A 72 16.21 4.38 -8.67
CA GLU A 72 17.32 4.50 -7.73
C GLU A 72 17.58 3.23 -6.92
N ARG A 73 16.76 2.20 -7.09
CA ARG A 73 16.87 0.92 -6.37
C ARG A 73 16.78 1.10 -4.86
N ARG A 74 15.99 2.06 -4.40
CA ARG A 74 15.77 2.33 -2.98
C ARG A 74 14.68 1.44 -2.41
N ASP A 75 14.73 1.23 -1.09
CA ASP A 75 13.60 0.67 -0.35
C ASP A 75 12.54 1.77 -0.18
N PHE A 76 11.29 1.43 -0.41
CA PHE A 76 10.20 2.37 -0.21
C PHE A 76 8.90 1.66 0.11
N ALA A 77 7.97 2.42 0.65
CA ALA A 77 6.61 1.98 0.89
C ALA A 77 5.62 2.98 0.31
N PHE A 78 4.46 2.52 0.00
CA PHE A 78 3.35 3.39 -0.38
C PHE A 78 2.00 2.82 0.05
N GLU A 79 1.03 3.71 0.14
CA GLU A 79 -0.32 3.38 0.56
C GLU A 79 -1.27 3.34 -0.64
N THR A 80 -2.16 2.36 -0.65
CA THR A 80 -3.19 2.21 -1.69
C THR A 80 -4.45 1.56 -1.15
N THR A 81 -5.59 1.87 -1.76
CA THR A 81 -6.84 1.16 -1.51
C THR A 81 -6.99 -0.10 -2.36
N LEU A 82 -6.05 -0.36 -3.29
CA LEU A 82 -6.14 -1.41 -4.32
C LEU A 82 -7.34 -1.27 -5.27
N ALA A 83 -7.90 -0.08 -5.38
CA ALA A 83 -9.05 0.17 -6.23
C ALA A 83 -8.73 0.11 -7.75
N GLY A 84 -7.45 0.13 -8.12
CA GLY A 84 -7.00 0.10 -9.51
C GLY A 84 -6.04 -1.05 -9.81
N ARG A 85 -6.04 -1.51 -11.06
CA ARG A 85 -5.15 -2.59 -11.52
C ARG A 85 -3.74 -2.12 -11.89
N GLY A 86 -3.53 -0.82 -12.02
CA GLY A 86 -2.25 -0.25 -12.44
C GLY A 86 -1.08 -0.61 -11.52
N HIS A 87 -1.30 -0.58 -10.23
CA HIS A 87 -0.27 -0.95 -9.26
C HIS A 87 0.12 -2.44 -9.35
N ALA A 88 -0.84 -3.33 -9.60
CA ALA A 88 -0.56 -4.76 -9.68
C ALA A 88 0.38 -5.10 -10.85
N ARG A 89 0.20 -4.46 -12.00
CA ARG A 89 1.08 -4.64 -13.16
C ARG A 89 2.49 -4.12 -12.86
N TRP A 90 2.59 -2.91 -12.35
CA TRP A 90 3.86 -2.28 -12.01
C TRP A 90 4.63 -3.06 -10.93
N LEU A 91 3.94 -3.56 -9.91
CA LEU A 91 4.56 -4.40 -8.88
C LEU A 91 5.12 -5.71 -9.44
N ARG A 92 4.45 -6.32 -10.42
CA ARG A 92 5.00 -7.48 -11.13
C ARG A 92 6.27 -7.12 -11.90
N GLU A 93 6.30 -5.97 -12.55
CA GLU A 93 7.49 -5.46 -13.24
C GLU A 93 8.65 -5.20 -12.25
N LEU A 94 8.37 -4.59 -11.11
CA LEU A 94 9.36 -4.39 -10.05
C LEU A 94 9.92 -5.73 -9.53
N ARG A 95 9.05 -6.70 -9.29
CA ARG A 95 9.48 -8.03 -8.87
C ARG A 95 10.36 -8.70 -9.92
N ALA A 96 10.02 -8.62 -11.18
CA ALA A 96 10.82 -9.11 -12.29
C ALA A 96 12.18 -8.41 -12.39
N SER A 97 12.26 -7.14 -11.98
CA SER A 97 13.51 -6.37 -11.93
C SER A 97 14.38 -6.64 -10.70
N GLY A 98 13.95 -7.51 -9.81
CA GLY A 98 14.71 -7.94 -8.63
C GLY A 98 14.30 -7.26 -7.31
N TYR A 99 13.15 -6.59 -7.26
CA TYR A 99 12.58 -6.12 -5.99
C TYR A 99 11.91 -7.26 -5.22
N ARG A 100 12.04 -7.23 -3.91
CA ARG A 100 11.12 -7.96 -3.03
C ARG A 100 9.87 -7.11 -2.85
N VAL A 101 8.71 -7.72 -3.00
CA VAL A 101 7.41 -7.04 -2.86
C VAL A 101 6.68 -7.62 -1.65
N HIS A 102 6.43 -6.77 -0.65
CA HIS A 102 5.63 -7.11 0.51
C HIS A 102 4.29 -6.38 0.46
N LEU A 103 3.23 -7.13 0.54
CA LEU A 103 1.89 -6.58 0.63
C LEU A 103 1.37 -6.74 2.06
N LEU A 104 1.13 -5.61 2.71
CA LEU A 104 0.55 -5.53 4.04
C LEU A 104 -0.89 -5.02 3.90
N PHE A 105 -1.83 -5.89 4.21
CA PHE A 105 -3.23 -5.54 4.12
C PHE A 105 -3.80 -5.22 5.50
N VAL A 106 -4.24 -3.97 5.67
CA VAL A 106 -4.88 -3.50 6.91
C VAL A 106 -6.39 -3.60 6.72
N ALA A 107 -7.00 -4.50 7.45
CA ALA A 107 -8.44 -4.69 7.43
C ALA A 107 -9.09 -4.14 8.71
N LEU A 108 -10.36 -3.78 8.61
CA LEU A 108 -11.17 -3.48 9.78
C LEU A 108 -11.37 -4.76 10.62
N PRO A 109 -11.51 -4.64 11.95
CA PRO A 109 -11.77 -5.80 12.82
C PRO A 109 -13.02 -6.60 12.41
N ASP A 110 -14.04 -5.89 11.93
CA ASP A 110 -15.27 -6.47 11.42
C ASP A 110 -15.23 -6.53 9.88
N PRO A 111 -15.19 -7.73 9.28
CA PRO A 111 -15.18 -7.87 7.82
C PRO A 111 -16.44 -7.31 7.15
N GLU A 112 -17.60 -7.38 7.79
CA GLU A 112 -18.83 -6.83 7.25
C GLU A 112 -18.77 -5.31 7.18
N LEU A 113 -18.23 -4.67 8.19
CA LEU A 113 -18.02 -3.22 8.20
C LEU A 113 -17.04 -2.78 7.10
N ALA A 114 -15.97 -3.54 6.87
CA ALA A 114 -15.02 -3.29 5.81
C ALA A 114 -15.68 -3.39 4.42
N VAL A 115 -16.48 -4.41 4.20
CA VAL A 115 -17.22 -4.62 2.95
C VAL A 115 -18.27 -3.52 2.73
N ALA A 116 -18.95 -3.08 3.78
CA ALA A 116 -19.93 -1.99 3.70
C ALA A 116 -19.30 -0.66 3.29
N ARG A 117 -18.04 -0.41 3.69
CA ARG A 117 -17.31 0.84 3.36
C ARG A 117 -16.67 0.82 1.98
N VAL A 118 -16.42 -0.33 1.42
CA VAL A 118 -15.76 -0.49 0.13
C VAL A 118 -16.65 -1.33 -0.78
N PRO A 119 -17.48 -0.69 -1.61
CA PRO A 119 -18.40 -1.40 -2.50
C PRO A 119 -17.71 -2.08 -3.69
N ASN A 120 -16.39 -2.21 -3.66
CA ASN A 120 -15.60 -2.74 -4.77
C ASN A 120 -15.27 -4.22 -4.53
N GLU A 121 -15.52 -5.04 -5.53
CA GLU A 121 -15.23 -6.48 -5.57
C GLU A 121 -13.76 -6.79 -5.22
N SER A 122 -12.83 -6.01 -5.76
CA SER A 122 -11.39 -6.19 -5.53
C SER A 122 -11.00 -6.08 -4.05
N ALA A 123 -11.68 -5.22 -3.30
CA ALA A 123 -11.43 -5.09 -1.87
C ALA A 123 -11.98 -6.28 -1.08
N ARG A 124 -13.09 -6.88 -1.54
CA ARG A 124 -13.63 -8.11 -0.94
C ARG A 124 -12.66 -9.29 -1.12
N GLU A 125 -12.12 -9.44 -2.32
CA GLU A 125 -11.12 -10.47 -2.62
C GLU A 125 -9.86 -10.28 -1.76
N ALA A 126 -9.37 -9.05 -1.62
CA ALA A 126 -8.22 -8.75 -0.79
C ALA A 126 -8.46 -9.06 0.70
N ILE A 127 -9.64 -8.79 1.23
CA ILE A 127 -10.03 -9.14 2.60
C ILE A 127 -10.06 -10.66 2.76
N THR A 128 -10.61 -11.38 1.80
CA THR A 128 -10.66 -12.84 1.80
C THR A 128 -9.24 -13.44 1.75
N PHE A 129 -8.37 -12.89 0.91
CA PHE A 129 -6.98 -13.31 0.80
C PHE A 129 -6.23 -13.16 2.13
N ARG A 130 -6.44 -12.07 2.86
CA ARG A 130 -5.82 -11.88 4.18
C ARG A 130 -6.24 -12.97 5.17
N ARG A 131 -7.52 -13.31 5.18
CA ARG A 131 -8.03 -14.36 6.09
C ARG A 131 -7.40 -15.72 5.84
N THR A 132 -7.06 -16.03 4.60
CA THR A 132 -6.40 -17.28 4.25
C THR A 132 -4.88 -17.24 4.48
N SER A 133 -4.24 -16.11 4.25
CA SER A 133 -2.77 -16.01 4.35
C SER A 133 -2.26 -15.75 5.77
N CYS A 134 -3.04 -15.10 6.62
CA CYS A 134 -2.68 -14.88 8.02
C CYS A 134 -3.16 -15.99 8.95
N GLY A 135 -3.98 -16.89 8.44
CA GLY A 135 -4.52 -17.98 9.20
C GLY A 135 -3.66 -19.21 9.05
N GLY A 136 -2.68 -19.39 9.91
CA GLY A 136 -2.22 -20.72 10.22
C GLY A 136 -3.29 -21.58 10.90
N ALA A 137 -4.50 -21.07 10.99
CA ALA A 137 -5.68 -21.79 11.43
C ALA A 137 -6.65 -21.86 10.24
N SER A 138 -6.50 -22.89 9.43
CA SER A 138 -7.65 -23.34 8.66
C SER A 138 -8.78 -23.61 9.66
N PRO A 139 -9.95 -23.07 9.49
CA PRO A 139 -11.08 -23.51 10.31
C PRO A 139 -11.23 -25.02 10.10
N PRO A 140 -11.48 -25.77 11.14
CA PRO A 140 -11.77 -27.17 10.97
C PRO A 140 -12.96 -27.32 10.03
N ALA A 141 -12.85 -28.24 9.12
CA ALA A 141 -13.92 -28.59 8.20
C ALA A 141 -15.19 -28.97 8.96
#